data_40e7fc7492b6b7714055c49fbdb8aae6
#
_entry.id   40e7fc7492b6b7714055c49fbdb8aae6
#
_cell.length_a   1.000
_cell.length_b   1.000
_cell.length_c   1.000
_cell.angle_alpha   90.00
_cell.angle_beta   90.00
_cell.angle_gamma   90.00
#
_symmetry.space_group_name_H-M   'P 1'
#
loop_
_entity.id
_entity.type
_entity.pdbx_description
1 polymer ?
#
loop_
_entity_poly.entity_id
_entity_poly.type
_entity_poly.pdbx_seq_one_letter_code
_entity_poly.pdbx_strand_id
1 'polypeptide(L)'
;MLILLSPAKTMTGTSKIKAPQGTTPRFQQEANEIALHMTQFPIDELSRILKLSPKLAAECYHRYQDFHAEDNQPLQAILAYTGVVFKNISPKDFTEEDFLFSQEHMRFVSGCYGLLRPLDLIKPYRMEFDVKIPELGDGNMYTFWKDRQTNILIHDVRQGDGILLNLASLDIQPSFQWKEVERSVRIITPEFKIWKNGEAETIVIYAKMCRGQMSHYLIKNRISDPEALKAFTWEGFSYKESMSEGDNWVFLQE
;
A
#
# COMPACT_ATOMS: atom_id res chain seq x y z
N MET A 1 4.85 15.69 4.16
CA MET A 1 5.23 14.60 3.22
C MET A 1 4.25 13.45 3.37
N LEU A 2 3.73 12.92 2.26
CA LEU A 2 2.80 11.80 2.23
C LEU A 2 3.48 10.55 1.69
N ILE A 3 3.42 9.43 2.42
CA ILE A 3 3.97 8.13 2.00
C ILE A 3 2.92 7.37 1.20
N LEU A 4 3.29 6.87 0.02
CA LEU A 4 2.47 5.96 -0.78
C LEU A 4 3.06 4.54 -0.74
N LEU A 5 2.23 3.55 -0.43
CA LEU A 5 2.61 2.13 -0.35
C LEU A 5 1.68 1.24 -1.16
N SER A 6 2.26 0.16 -1.72
CA SER A 6 1.49 -0.94 -2.30
C SER A 6 0.75 -1.74 -1.21
N PRO A 7 -0.36 -2.41 -1.55
CA PRO A 7 -1.07 -3.28 -0.63
C PRO A 7 -0.26 -4.55 -0.35
N ALA A 8 -0.74 -5.37 0.57
CA ALA A 8 -0.22 -6.73 0.76
C ALA A 8 -1.19 -7.78 0.22
N LYS A 9 -0.62 -8.84 -0.35
CA LYS A 9 -1.40 -10.02 -0.79
C LYS A 9 -1.92 -10.87 0.36
N THR A 10 -1.33 -10.74 1.54
CA THR A 10 -1.72 -11.46 2.75
C THR A 10 -2.34 -10.53 3.77
N MET A 11 -3.42 -10.99 4.40
CA MET A 11 -4.19 -10.21 5.34
C MET A 11 -4.65 -11.08 6.52
N THR A 12 -4.94 -10.42 7.65
CA THR A 12 -5.59 -10.99 8.82
C THR A 12 -6.85 -10.21 9.17
N GLY A 13 -7.83 -10.86 9.78
CA GLY A 13 -9.04 -10.21 10.32
C GLY A 13 -8.91 -9.85 11.81
N THR A 14 -7.78 -10.18 12.46
CA THR A 14 -7.61 -9.95 13.91
C THR A 14 -6.22 -9.43 14.24
N SER A 15 -6.13 -8.63 15.29
CA SER A 15 -4.85 -8.16 15.84
C SER A 15 -4.90 -8.07 17.35
N LYS A 16 -3.76 -8.31 18.00
CA LYS A 16 -3.57 -8.04 19.44
C LYS A 16 -3.04 -6.63 19.71
N ILE A 17 -2.65 -5.92 18.66
CA ILE A 17 -2.15 -4.54 18.75
C ILE A 17 -3.35 -3.63 18.98
N LYS A 18 -3.27 -2.80 20.01
CA LYS A 18 -4.27 -1.76 20.27
C LYS A 18 -3.96 -0.57 19.37
N ALA A 19 -4.95 -0.15 18.62
CA ALA A 19 -4.89 1.06 17.79
C ALA A 19 -6.07 1.98 18.14
N PRO A 20 -6.00 3.27 17.79
CA PRO A 20 -7.12 4.19 17.92
C PRO A 20 -8.37 3.72 17.20
N GLN A 21 -9.49 4.41 17.44
CA GLN A 21 -10.73 4.15 16.73
C GLN A 21 -10.50 4.20 15.21
N GLY A 22 -11.01 3.20 14.50
CA GLY A 22 -10.91 3.12 13.05
C GLY A 22 -11.80 4.14 12.34
N THR A 23 -11.45 4.42 11.10
CA THR A 23 -12.18 5.32 10.21
C THR A 23 -12.84 4.56 9.07
N THR A 24 -13.87 5.12 8.48
CA THR A 24 -14.51 4.52 7.30
C THR A 24 -13.64 4.79 6.06
N PRO A 25 -13.34 3.76 5.23
CA PRO A 25 -12.69 3.96 3.94
C PRO A 25 -13.46 4.92 3.05
N ARG A 26 -12.74 5.75 2.29
CA ARG A 26 -13.37 6.73 1.37
C ARG A 26 -14.23 6.07 0.30
N PHE A 27 -13.81 4.91 -0.15
CA PHE A 27 -14.47 4.13 -1.21
C PHE A 27 -15.14 2.87 -0.65
N GLN A 28 -15.80 3.00 0.53
CA GLN A 28 -16.48 1.86 1.17
C GLN A 28 -17.61 1.30 0.30
N GLN A 29 -18.31 2.16 -0.44
CA GLN A 29 -19.41 1.74 -1.31
C GLN A 29 -18.89 0.92 -2.49
N GLU A 30 -17.84 1.41 -3.15
CA GLU A 30 -17.17 0.70 -4.23
C GLU A 30 -16.58 -0.64 -3.75
N ALA A 31 -15.99 -0.68 -2.55
CA ALA A 31 -15.48 -1.91 -1.98
C ALA A 31 -16.59 -2.93 -1.72
N ASN A 32 -17.74 -2.49 -1.24
CA ASN A 32 -18.93 -3.35 -1.05
C ASN A 32 -19.45 -3.88 -2.38
N GLU A 33 -19.51 -3.05 -3.41
CA GLU A 33 -19.93 -3.44 -4.76
C GLU A 33 -18.95 -4.45 -5.38
N ILE A 34 -17.65 -4.16 -5.32
CA ILE A 34 -16.60 -5.10 -5.76
C ILE A 34 -16.75 -6.44 -5.06
N ALA A 35 -16.88 -6.43 -3.73
CA ALA A 35 -17.00 -7.66 -2.95
C ALA A 35 -18.27 -8.45 -3.33
N LEU A 36 -19.41 -7.76 -3.56
CA LEU A 36 -20.65 -8.38 -3.97
C LEU A 36 -20.49 -9.09 -5.32
N HIS A 37 -19.88 -8.45 -6.31
CA HIS A 37 -19.63 -9.08 -7.60
C HIS A 37 -18.67 -10.27 -7.48
N MET A 38 -17.66 -10.16 -6.62
CA MET A 38 -16.72 -11.27 -6.38
C MET A 38 -17.36 -12.50 -5.73
N THR A 39 -18.52 -12.38 -5.05
CA THR A 39 -19.26 -13.54 -4.53
C THR A 39 -19.84 -14.44 -5.62
N GLN A 40 -20.02 -13.91 -6.83
CA GLN A 40 -20.64 -14.62 -7.95
C GLN A 40 -19.67 -15.57 -8.66
N PHE A 41 -18.35 -15.38 -8.47
CA PHE A 41 -17.36 -16.24 -9.09
C PHE A 41 -17.18 -17.54 -8.32
N PRO A 42 -17.32 -18.72 -8.96
CA PRO A 42 -17.01 -20.00 -8.35
C PRO A 42 -15.50 -20.15 -8.07
N ILE A 43 -15.11 -21.10 -7.22
CA ILE A 43 -13.72 -21.27 -6.73
C ILE A 43 -12.72 -21.47 -7.87
N ASP A 44 -13.09 -22.25 -8.89
CA ASP A 44 -12.25 -22.51 -10.07
C ASP A 44 -12.01 -21.26 -10.90
N GLU A 45 -13.02 -20.43 -11.04
CA GLU A 45 -12.89 -19.13 -11.72
C GLU A 45 -12.05 -18.14 -10.90
N LEU A 46 -12.25 -18.05 -9.58
CA LEU A 46 -11.38 -17.26 -8.68
C LEU A 46 -9.92 -17.74 -8.75
N SER A 47 -9.69 -19.06 -8.84
CA SER A 47 -8.35 -19.62 -9.03
C SER A 47 -7.72 -19.08 -10.33
N ARG A 48 -8.48 -19.01 -11.41
CA ARG A 48 -8.01 -18.56 -12.73
C ARG A 48 -7.75 -17.06 -12.77
N ILE A 49 -8.72 -16.23 -12.36
CA ILE A 49 -8.63 -14.77 -12.49
C ILE A 49 -7.65 -14.14 -11.49
N LEU A 50 -7.52 -14.71 -10.29
CA LEU A 50 -6.60 -14.25 -9.25
C LEU A 50 -5.25 -15.00 -9.28
N LYS A 51 -5.09 -15.96 -10.20
CA LYS A 51 -3.86 -16.78 -10.35
C LYS A 51 -3.47 -17.47 -9.03
N LEU A 52 -4.45 -18.08 -8.36
CA LEU A 52 -4.31 -18.71 -7.05
C LEU A 52 -4.26 -20.22 -7.14
N SER A 53 -3.59 -20.86 -6.17
CA SER A 53 -3.77 -22.31 -5.96
C SER A 53 -5.21 -22.62 -5.53
N PRO A 54 -5.73 -23.85 -5.75
CA PRO A 54 -7.09 -24.21 -5.36
C PRO A 54 -7.40 -23.94 -3.89
N LYS A 55 -6.43 -24.17 -3.00
CA LYS A 55 -6.57 -23.88 -1.56
C LYS A 55 -6.78 -22.38 -1.30
N LEU A 56 -5.94 -21.53 -1.90
CA LEU A 56 -6.05 -20.07 -1.74
C LEU A 56 -7.32 -19.51 -2.41
N ALA A 57 -7.76 -20.12 -3.50
CA ALA A 57 -9.01 -19.74 -4.17
C ALA A 57 -10.23 -20.05 -3.29
N ALA A 58 -10.24 -21.22 -2.61
CA ALA A 58 -11.27 -21.57 -1.64
C ALA A 58 -11.29 -20.59 -0.45
N GLU A 59 -10.11 -20.25 0.13
CA GLU A 59 -10.02 -19.23 1.18
C GLU A 59 -10.54 -17.87 0.70
N CYS A 60 -10.22 -17.48 -0.54
CA CYS A 60 -10.68 -16.24 -1.13
C CYS A 60 -12.20 -16.23 -1.34
N TYR A 61 -12.76 -17.34 -1.83
CA TYR A 61 -14.19 -17.53 -1.97
C TYR A 61 -14.92 -17.30 -0.65
N HIS A 62 -14.51 -17.97 0.41
CA HIS A 62 -15.12 -17.81 1.75
C HIS A 62 -15.01 -16.36 2.25
N ARG A 63 -13.87 -15.68 2.06
CA ARG A 63 -13.72 -14.26 2.44
C ARG A 63 -14.75 -13.36 1.75
N TYR A 64 -15.06 -13.59 0.47
CA TYR A 64 -16.06 -12.80 -0.23
C TYR A 64 -17.47 -13.18 0.19
N GLN A 65 -17.79 -14.49 0.42
CA GLN A 65 -19.10 -14.90 0.93
C GLN A 65 -19.39 -14.26 2.30
N ASP A 66 -18.39 -14.21 3.16
CA ASP A 66 -18.50 -13.64 4.51
C ASP A 66 -18.32 -12.11 4.55
N PHE A 67 -18.02 -11.47 3.41
CA PHE A 67 -17.65 -10.06 3.39
C PHE A 67 -18.74 -9.15 3.96
N HIS A 68 -20.00 -9.44 3.69
CA HIS A 68 -21.14 -8.67 4.16
C HIS A 68 -21.75 -9.20 5.47
N ALA A 69 -21.21 -10.29 6.02
CA ALA A 69 -21.70 -10.85 7.29
C ALA A 69 -21.47 -9.89 8.45
N GLU A 70 -22.42 -9.81 9.38
CA GLU A 70 -22.38 -8.91 10.53
C GLU A 70 -21.29 -9.27 11.54
N ASP A 71 -20.96 -10.54 11.67
CA ASP A 71 -19.91 -11.06 12.55
C ASP A 71 -18.50 -10.92 11.96
N ASN A 72 -18.36 -10.64 10.66
CA ASN A 72 -17.09 -10.32 10.04
C ASN A 72 -16.68 -8.87 10.36
N GLN A 73 -16.04 -8.69 11.51
CA GLN A 73 -15.65 -7.38 11.97
C GLN A 73 -14.43 -6.84 11.19
N PRO A 74 -14.46 -5.57 10.75
CA PRO A 74 -13.33 -4.97 10.05
C PRO A 74 -12.16 -4.65 11.00
N LEU A 75 -10.95 -4.57 10.46
CA LEU A 75 -9.72 -4.19 11.17
C LEU A 75 -9.05 -3.02 10.46
N GLN A 76 -8.34 -2.18 11.22
CA GLN A 76 -7.57 -1.07 10.63
C GLN A 76 -6.59 -1.59 9.58
N ALA A 77 -6.49 -0.92 8.43
CA ALA A 77 -5.71 -1.36 7.27
C ALA A 77 -4.24 -1.63 7.60
N ILE A 78 -3.62 -0.80 8.42
CA ILE A 78 -2.22 -0.97 8.87
C ILE A 78 -2.02 -2.27 9.68
N LEU A 79 -3.05 -2.76 10.34
CA LEU A 79 -3.04 -4.01 11.12
C LEU A 79 -3.55 -5.20 10.30
N ALA A 80 -4.43 -4.95 9.34
CA ALA A 80 -5.03 -5.98 8.50
C ALA A 80 -4.04 -6.55 7.47
N TYR A 81 -3.17 -5.74 6.89
CA TYR A 81 -2.13 -6.19 5.96
C TYR A 81 -0.96 -6.82 6.70
N THR A 82 -0.55 -8.03 6.27
CA THR A 82 0.52 -8.82 6.93
C THR A 82 1.72 -9.13 6.03
N GLY A 83 1.81 -8.48 4.86
CA GLY A 83 2.94 -8.63 3.93
C GLY A 83 4.26 -8.05 4.47
N VAL A 84 5.36 -8.33 3.77
CA VAL A 84 6.72 -7.96 4.19
C VAL A 84 6.85 -6.48 4.52
N VAL A 85 6.30 -5.59 3.69
CA VAL A 85 6.31 -4.13 3.96
C VAL A 85 5.66 -3.84 5.30
N PHE A 86 4.45 -4.34 5.55
CA PHE A 86 3.67 -4.06 6.76
C PHE A 86 4.31 -4.66 8.03
N LYS A 87 4.94 -5.84 7.92
CA LYS A 87 5.73 -6.41 9.02
C LYS A 87 6.91 -5.50 9.41
N ASN A 88 7.47 -4.78 8.44
CA ASN A 88 8.59 -3.87 8.65
C ASN A 88 8.16 -2.43 8.99
N ILE A 89 6.92 -2.03 8.70
CA ILE A 89 6.30 -0.84 9.34
C ILE A 89 6.21 -1.07 10.86
N SER A 90 6.04 -2.33 11.27
CA SER A 90 6.12 -2.73 12.69
C SER A 90 5.21 -1.94 13.64
N PRO A 91 3.89 -1.87 13.40
CA PRO A 91 2.98 -1.06 14.22
C PRO A 91 2.83 -1.54 15.67
N LYS A 92 3.52 -2.64 16.03
CA LYS A 92 3.52 -3.19 17.41
C LYS A 92 4.15 -2.27 18.46
N ASP A 93 5.01 -1.33 18.06
CA ASP A 93 5.68 -0.36 18.92
C ASP A 93 5.17 1.08 18.69
N PHE A 94 4.07 1.23 17.92
CA PHE A 94 3.43 2.54 17.73
C PHE A 94 2.67 2.94 18.99
N THR A 95 2.84 4.20 19.39
CA THR A 95 1.95 4.87 20.34
C THR A 95 0.66 5.31 19.63
N GLU A 96 -0.31 5.81 20.40
CA GLU A 96 -1.52 6.38 19.81
C GLU A 96 -1.19 7.55 18.87
N GLU A 97 -0.26 8.42 19.28
CA GLU A 97 0.19 9.54 18.44
C GLU A 97 0.89 9.06 17.15
N ASP A 98 1.62 7.93 17.19
CA ASP A 98 2.22 7.34 15.99
C ASP A 98 1.16 6.87 14.99
N PHE A 99 0.10 6.23 15.49
CA PHE A 99 -1.03 5.84 14.65
C PHE A 99 -1.75 7.07 14.06
N LEU A 100 -2.02 8.09 14.85
CA LEU A 100 -2.66 9.32 14.38
C LEU A 100 -1.78 10.05 13.36
N PHE A 101 -0.48 10.14 13.62
CA PHE A 101 0.47 10.71 12.65
C PHE A 101 0.53 9.88 11.36
N SER A 102 0.55 8.55 11.47
CA SER A 102 0.50 7.68 10.29
C SER A 102 -0.77 7.89 9.45
N GLN A 103 -1.92 8.10 10.09
CA GLN A 103 -3.21 8.37 9.44
C GLN A 103 -3.15 9.60 8.53
N GLU A 104 -2.42 10.63 8.95
CA GLU A 104 -2.22 11.86 8.17
C GLU A 104 -1.18 11.68 7.05
N HIS A 105 -0.14 10.85 7.29
CA HIS A 105 1.07 10.81 6.48
C HIS A 105 1.25 9.54 5.63
N MET A 106 0.30 8.60 5.62
CA MET A 106 0.43 7.36 4.82
C MET A 106 -0.83 7.07 4.02
N ARG A 107 -0.63 6.48 2.83
CA ARG A 107 -1.70 5.94 1.98
C ARG A 107 -1.30 4.57 1.46
N PHE A 108 -2.27 3.65 1.46
CA PHE A 108 -2.13 2.31 0.88
C PHE A 108 -3.01 2.20 -0.34
N VAL A 109 -2.45 1.74 -1.46
CA VAL A 109 -3.24 1.54 -2.69
C VAL A 109 -3.85 0.14 -2.67
N SER A 110 -5.15 0.01 -2.82
CA SER A 110 -5.89 -1.24 -2.71
C SER A 110 -6.69 -1.52 -3.97
N GLY A 111 -6.64 -2.75 -4.48
CA GLY A 111 -7.49 -3.17 -5.61
C GLY A 111 -8.97 -3.25 -5.26
N CYS A 112 -9.33 -3.42 -3.98
CA CYS A 112 -10.71 -3.49 -3.51
C CYS A 112 -11.22 -2.16 -2.93
N TYR A 113 -10.40 -1.43 -2.17
CA TYR A 113 -10.81 -0.23 -1.44
C TYR A 113 -10.23 1.08 -2.01
N GLY A 114 -9.50 1.03 -3.13
CA GLY A 114 -8.81 2.21 -3.67
C GLY A 114 -7.75 2.77 -2.73
N LEU A 115 -7.76 4.08 -2.51
CA LEU A 115 -6.78 4.76 -1.67
C LEU A 115 -7.20 4.75 -0.20
N LEU A 116 -6.51 3.95 0.62
CA LEU A 116 -6.74 3.75 2.04
C LEU A 116 -5.81 4.60 2.91
N ARG A 117 -6.29 4.96 4.08
CA ARG A 117 -5.50 5.49 5.21
C ARG A 117 -5.22 4.37 6.23
N PRO A 118 -4.19 4.48 7.08
CA PRO A 118 -3.81 3.44 8.04
C PRO A 118 -4.92 2.94 8.96
N LEU A 119 -5.77 3.83 9.46
CA LEU A 119 -6.86 3.50 10.39
C LEU A 119 -8.19 3.18 9.68
N ASP A 120 -8.25 3.18 8.36
CA ASP A 120 -9.45 2.78 7.62
C ASP A 120 -9.78 1.32 7.91
N LEU A 121 -11.04 1.07 8.28
CA LEU A 121 -11.54 -0.25 8.65
C LEU A 121 -11.83 -1.10 7.40
N ILE A 122 -11.05 -2.15 7.22
CA ILE A 122 -11.18 -3.04 6.07
C ILE A 122 -11.38 -4.50 6.51
N LYS A 123 -12.07 -5.25 5.69
CA LYS A 123 -12.22 -6.71 5.83
C LYS A 123 -11.20 -7.43 4.95
N PRO A 124 -10.75 -8.63 5.32
CA PRO A 124 -9.82 -9.40 4.48
C PRO A 124 -10.42 -9.71 3.11
N TYR A 125 -9.65 -9.47 2.07
CA TYR A 125 -9.99 -9.73 0.67
C TYR A 125 -8.76 -10.21 -0.11
N ARG A 126 -8.95 -10.56 -1.37
CA ARG A 126 -7.88 -10.75 -2.36
C ARG A 126 -8.32 -10.15 -3.68
N MET A 127 -7.62 -9.12 -4.13
CA MET A 127 -7.88 -8.44 -5.39
C MET A 127 -6.56 -8.02 -6.03
N GLU A 128 -6.35 -8.42 -7.27
CA GLU A 128 -5.24 -7.95 -8.09
C GLU A 128 -5.78 -6.87 -9.05
N PHE A 129 -4.91 -5.92 -9.45
CA PHE A 129 -5.36 -4.82 -10.30
C PHE A 129 -5.65 -5.22 -11.76
N ASP A 130 -5.16 -6.36 -12.23
CA ASP A 130 -5.44 -6.89 -13.57
C ASP A 130 -6.79 -7.63 -13.67
N VAL A 131 -7.49 -7.82 -12.55
CA VAL A 131 -8.82 -8.45 -12.51
C VAL A 131 -9.85 -7.58 -13.24
N LYS A 132 -10.69 -8.22 -14.03
CA LYS A 132 -11.85 -7.62 -14.67
C LYS A 132 -13.12 -8.12 -14.00
N ILE A 133 -14.00 -7.20 -13.68
CA ILE A 133 -15.35 -7.46 -13.19
C ILE A 133 -16.28 -6.81 -14.21
N PRO A 134 -16.93 -7.57 -15.10
CA PRO A 134 -17.70 -7.01 -16.23
C PRO A 134 -18.78 -6.02 -15.80
N GLU A 135 -19.40 -6.25 -14.65
CA GLU A 135 -20.47 -5.41 -14.10
C GLU A 135 -19.96 -4.02 -13.66
N LEU A 136 -18.64 -3.87 -13.46
CA LEU A 136 -18.02 -2.60 -13.10
C LEU A 136 -17.45 -1.82 -14.30
N GLY A 137 -17.64 -2.36 -15.52
CA GLY A 137 -17.23 -1.74 -16.79
C GLY A 137 -16.24 -2.57 -17.60
N ASP A 138 -15.87 -2.07 -18.78
CA ASP A 138 -15.05 -2.79 -19.77
C ASP A 138 -13.56 -2.94 -19.37
N GLY A 139 -13.11 -2.24 -18.33
CA GLY A 139 -11.74 -2.23 -17.87
C GLY A 139 -11.42 -3.28 -16.81
N ASN A 140 -10.20 -3.23 -16.32
CA ASN A 140 -9.76 -3.95 -15.13
C ASN A 140 -9.72 -2.98 -13.92
N MET A 141 -9.27 -3.46 -12.74
CA MET A 141 -9.23 -2.63 -11.54
C MET A 141 -8.25 -1.45 -11.65
N TYR A 142 -7.24 -1.51 -12.53
CA TYR A 142 -6.44 -0.32 -12.84
C TYR A 142 -7.30 0.79 -13.44
N THR A 143 -8.09 0.45 -14.47
CA THR A 143 -8.98 1.41 -15.14
C THR A 143 -10.07 1.90 -14.20
N PHE A 144 -10.66 0.99 -13.40
CA PHE A 144 -11.69 1.32 -12.43
C PHE A 144 -11.24 2.39 -11.43
N TRP A 145 -10.01 2.27 -10.90
CA TRP A 145 -9.50 3.17 -9.86
C TRP A 145 -8.87 4.45 -10.40
N LYS A 146 -8.34 4.42 -11.63
CA LYS A 146 -7.52 5.49 -12.19
C LYS A 146 -8.11 6.89 -12.01
N ASP A 147 -9.33 7.09 -12.43
CA ASP A 147 -9.96 8.42 -12.38
C ASP A 147 -10.54 8.72 -10.98
N ARG A 148 -10.96 7.69 -10.25
CA ARG A 148 -11.57 7.83 -8.93
C ARG A 148 -10.60 8.32 -7.87
N GLN A 149 -9.34 7.87 -7.91
CA GLN A 149 -8.40 8.11 -6.81
C GLN A 149 -7.27 9.10 -7.13
N THR A 150 -7.04 9.44 -8.43
CA THR A 150 -5.94 10.35 -8.81
C THR A 150 -6.04 11.72 -8.16
N ASN A 151 -7.18 12.39 -8.30
CA ASN A 151 -7.38 13.72 -7.72
C ASN A 151 -7.37 13.70 -6.20
N ILE A 152 -7.79 12.61 -5.59
CA ILE A 152 -7.75 12.42 -4.13
C ILE A 152 -6.31 12.32 -3.64
N LEU A 153 -5.46 11.54 -4.33
CA LEU A 153 -4.04 11.47 -3.99
C LEU A 153 -3.37 12.83 -4.11
N ILE A 154 -3.57 13.54 -5.23
CA ILE A 154 -3.02 14.88 -5.45
C ILE A 154 -3.49 15.85 -4.36
N HIS A 155 -4.77 15.82 -4.03
CA HIS A 155 -5.35 16.65 -2.96
C HIS A 155 -4.69 16.34 -1.62
N ASP A 156 -4.61 15.05 -1.23
CA ASP A 156 -4.02 14.64 0.05
C ASP A 156 -2.55 15.07 0.18
N VAL A 157 -1.76 14.97 -0.91
CA VAL A 157 -0.37 15.43 -0.92
C VAL A 157 -0.28 16.95 -0.75
N ARG A 158 -1.16 17.70 -1.41
CA ARG A 158 -1.19 19.17 -1.36
C ARG A 158 -1.74 19.75 -0.05
N GLN A 159 -2.50 18.97 0.72
CA GLN A 159 -2.92 19.37 2.08
C GLN A 159 -1.72 19.45 3.04
N GLY A 160 -0.61 18.76 2.76
CA GLY A 160 0.65 18.87 3.46
C GLY A 160 1.61 19.82 2.74
N ASP A 161 2.83 19.36 2.56
CA ASP A 161 3.95 20.12 1.97
C ASP A 161 4.10 19.94 0.43
N GLY A 162 3.18 19.22 -0.21
CA GLY A 162 3.21 18.95 -1.64
C GLY A 162 4.20 17.86 -2.07
N ILE A 163 4.73 17.07 -1.13
CA ILE A 163 5.72 16.03 -1.39
C ILE A 163 5.12 14.64 -1.20
N LEU A 164 5.19 13.81 -2.24
CA LEU A 164 4.86 12.40 -2.24
C LEU A 164 6.14 11.55 -2.13
N LEU A 165 6.29 10.83 -1.02
CA LEU A 165 7.32 9.79 -0.88
C LEU A 165 6.78 8.49 -1.46
N ASN A 166 7.21 8.15 -2.67
CA ASN A 166 6.74 6.97 -3.38
C ASN A 166 7.53 5.72 -2.96
N LEU A 167 7.02 5.00 -1.97
CA LEU A 167 7.52 3.68 -1.53
C LEU A 167 6.69 2.53 -2.11
N ALA A 168 5.80 2.82 -3.04
CA ALA A 168 5.03 1.80 -3.75
C ALA A 168 5.86 1.15 -4.86
N SER A 169 5.42 -0.01 -5.32
CA SER A 169 6.00 -0.65 -6.51
C SER A 169 5.44 -0.03 -7.78
N LEU A 170 6.21 -0.10 -8.87
CA LEU A 170 5.84 0.50 -10.15
C LEU A 170 4.53 -0.05 -10.73
N ASP A 171 4.18 -1.28 -10.37
CA ASP A 171 2.98 -1.97 -10.84
C ASP A 171 1.67 -1.32 -10.38
N ILE A 172 1.66 -0.47 -9.37
CA ILE A 172 0.44 0.26 -8.99
C ILE A 172 0.28 1.63 -9.67
N GLN A 173 1.31 2.18 -10.31
CA GLN A 173 1.21 3.46 -11.00
C GLN A 173 0.07 3.51 -12.05
N PRO A 174 -0.21 2.43 -12.82
CA PRO A 174 -1.34 2.44 -13.77
C PRO A 174 -2.72 2.61 -13.14
N SER A 175 -2.85 2.43 -11.80
CA SER A 175 -4.10 2.72 -11.09
C SER A 175 -4.34 4.22 -10.84
N PHE A 176 -3.45 5.08 -11.33
CA PHE A 176 -3.55 6.55 -11.32
C PHE A 176 -3.31 7.12 -12.71
N GLN A 177 -3.75 8.35 -12.94
CA GLN A 177 -3.27 9.20 -14.02
C GLN A 177 -1.86 9.71 -13.64
N TRP A 178 -0.86 8.79 -13.63
CA TRP A 178 0.44 9.04 -13.00
C TRP A 178 1.15 10.29 -13.51
N LYS A 179 1.07 10.57 -14.82
CA LYS A 179 1.61 11.81 -15.42
C LYS A 179 0.96 13.07 -14.84
N GLU A 180 -0.30 12.99 -14.41
CA GLU A 180 -0.97 14.11 -13.76
C GLU A 180 -0.46 14.29 -12.32
N VAL A 181 -0.23 13.19 -11.60
CA VAL A 181 0.40 13.23 -10.28
C VAL A 181 1.79 13.87 -10.37
N GLU A 182 2.65 13.43 -11.31
CA GLU A 182 4.00 13.98 -11.55
C GLU A 182 4.00 15.47 -11.84
N ARG A 183 2.99 15.96 -12.56
CA ARG A 183 2.87 17.41 -12.85
C ARG A 183 2.33 18.23 -11.68
N SER A 184 1.69 17.58 -10.73
CA SER A 184 0.90 18.21 -9.67
C SER A 184 1.63 18.34 -8.36
N VAL A 185 2.56 17.44 -8.06
CA VAL A 185 3.29 17.33 -6.79
C VAL A 185 4.74 16.89 -7.01
N ARG A 186 5.62 17.19 -6.06
CA ARG A 186 6.99 16.65 -6.07
C ARG A 186 6.95 15.18 -5.64
N ILE A 187 7.60 14.27 -6.41
CA ILE A 187 7.64 12.84 -6.10
C ILE A 187 9.06 12.42 -5.82
N ILE A 188 9.34 12.03 -4.58
CA ILE A 188 10.63 11.43 -4.20
C ILE A 188 10.46 9.92 -4.23
N THR A 189 11.36 9.22 -4.95
CA THR A 189 11.32 7.77 -5.11
C THR A 189 12.62 7.15 -4.60
N PRO A 190 12.63 6.58 -3.38
CA PRO A 190 13.76 5.81 -2.88
C PRO A 190 13.88 4.45 -3.60
N GLU A 191 15.08 4.15 -4.08
CA GLU A 191 15.47 2.85 -4.59
C GLU A 191 16.41 2.16 -3.61
N PHE A 192 16.19 0.88 -3.32
CA PHE A 192 17.01 0.09 -2.40
C PHE A 192 17.77 -0.97 -3.20
N LYS A 193 19.09 -0.84 -3.23
CA LYS A 193 19.98 -1.70 -4.03
C LYS A 193 21.03 -2.38 -3.17
N ILE A 194 21.49 -3.52 -3.59
CA ILE A 194 22.60 -4.27 -2.96
C ILE A 194 23.72 -4.38 -3.99
N TRP A 195 24.94 -4.12 -3.55
CA TRP A 195 26.11 -4.32 -4.40
C TRP A 195 26.39 -5.82 -4.55
N LYS A 196 26.29 -6.34 -5.77
CA LYS A 196 26.49 -7.75 -6.05
C LYS A 196 27.10 -7.94 -7.43
N ASN A 197 28.13 -8.80 -7.52
CA ASN A 197 28.81 -9.13 -8.80
C ASN A 197 29.33 -7.90 -9.58
N GLY A 198 29.69 -6.81 -8.87
CA GLY A 198 30.23 -5.60 -9.51
C GLY A 198 29.17 -4.58 -9.95
N GLU A 199 27.90 -4.80 -9.64
CA GLU A 199 26.80 -3.86 -9.95
C GLU A 199 25.77 -3.76 -8.83
N ALA A 200 24.98 -2.68 -8.85
CA ALA A 200 23.96 -2.41 -7.86
C ALA A 200 22.59 -2.94 -8.34
N GLU A 201 22.12 -4.03 -7.74
CA GLU A 201 20.89 -4.73 -8.10
C GLU A 201 19.77 -4.48 -7.06
N THR A 202 18.52 -4.43 -7.53
CA THR A 202 17.35 -4.43 -6.62
C THR A 202 16.92 -5.86 -6.31
N ILE A 203 17.08 -6.26 -5.05
CA ILE A 203 16.53 -7.54 -4.56
C ILE A 203 15.18 -7.27 -3.92
N VAL A 204 14.11 -7.80 -4.52
CA VAL A 204 12.71 -7.48 -4.21
C VAL A 204 12.36 -7.62 -2.72
N ILE A 205 12.87 -8.66 -2.04
CA ILE A 205 12.57 -8.89 -0.62
C ILE A 205 13.17 -7.78 0.26
N TYR A 206 14.43 -7.39 0.01
CA TYR A 206 15.09 -6.33 0.77
C TYR A 206 14.47 -4.96 0.46
N ALA A 207 14.16 -4.67 -0.79
CA ALA A 207 13.46 -3.44 -1.15
C ALA A 207 12.11 -3.31 -0.42
N LYS A 208 11.35 -4.42 -0.28
CA LYS A 208 10.10 -4.44 0.51
C LYS A 208 10.36 -4.20 2.00
N MET A 209 11.41 -4.78 2.56
CA MET A 209 11.78 -4.57 3.97
C MET A 209 12.17 -3.09 4.21
N CYS A 210 13.05 -2.55 3.36
CA CYS A 210 13.49 -1.15 3.44
C CYS A 210 12.33 -0.16 3.32
N ARG A 211 11.37 -0.39 2.41
CA ARG A 211 10.16 0.45 2.30
C ARG A 211 9.36 0.48 3.60
N GLY A 212 9.20 -0.65 4.25
CA GLY A 212 8.54 -0.73 5.56
C GLY A 212 9.34 -0.02 6.64
N GLN A 213 10.64 -0.25 6.72
CA GLN A 213 11.54 0.36 7.70
C GLN A 213 11.67 1.89 7.51
N MET A 214 11.75 2.36 6.26
CA MET A 214 11.77 3.81 5.99
C MET A 214 10.43 4.46 6.39
N SER A 215 9.30 3.79 6.16
CA SER A 215 8.00 4.25 6.64
C SER A 215 7.94 4.32 8.17
N HIS A 216 8.44 3.29 8.86
CA HIS A 216 8.57 3.25 10.32
C HIS A 216 9.45 4.41 10.82
N TYR A 217 10.64 4.56 10.22
CA TYR A 217 11.59 5.62 10.58
C TYR A 217 10.98 7.02 10.47
N LEU A 218 10.26 7.30 9.36
CA LEU A 218 9.58 8.56 9.17
C LEU A 218 8.51 8.80 10.25
N ILE A 219 7.67 7.80 10.54
CA ILE A 219 6.58 7.93 11.51
C ILE A 219 7.13 8.14 12.92
N LYS A 220 8.10 7.31 13.36
CA LYS A 220 8.67 7.38 14.72
C LYS A 220 9.42 8.68 14.99
N ASN A 221 10.07 9.24 13.98
CA ASN A 221 10.87 10.46 14.12
C ASN A 221 10.13 11.73 13.67
N ARG A 222 8.84 11.64 13.26
CA ARG A 222 8.04 12.78 12.80
C ARG A 222 8.73 13.60 11.71
N ILE A 223 9.38 12.89 10.76
CA ILE A 223 10.17 13.56 9.72
C ILE A 223 9.25 14.32 8.78
N SER A 224 9.41 15.63 8.73
CA SER A 224 8.73 16.55 7.81
C SER A 224 9.63 17.02 6.68
N ASP A 225 10.94 17.23 6.94
CA ASP A 225 11.93 17.56 5.92
C ASP A 225 12.37 16.29 5.17
N PRO A 226 12.15 16.20 3.84
CA PRO A 226 12.57 15.05 3.07
C PRO A 226 14.10 14.82 3.11
N GLU A 227 14.91 15.87 3.22
CA GLU A 227 16.38 15.72 3.29
C GLU A 227 16.82 14.92 4.52
N ALA A 228 16.04 14.97 5.61
CA ALA A 228 16.31 14.17 6.80
C ALA A 228 16.16 12.64 6.55
N LEU A 229 15.45 12.23 5.51
CA LEU A 229 15.37 10.82 5.11
C LEU A 229 16.70 10.28 4.57
N LYS A 230 17.58 11.13 4.07
CA LYS A 230 18.92 10.71 3.61
C LYS A 230 19.78 10.16 4.76
N ALA A 231 19.44 10.48 6.02
CA ALA A 231 20.06 9.89 7.20
C ALA A 231 19.53 8.48 7.54
N PHE A 232 18.50 7.99 6.83
CA PHE A 232 17.99 6.64 7.04
C PHE A 232 19.06 5.60 6.79
N THR A 233 19.23 4.69 7.76
CA THR A 233 20.10 3.51 7.63
C THR A 233 19.37 2.29 8.20
N TRP A 234 19.52 1.14 7.55
CA TRP A 234 18.97 -0.13 8.03
C TRP A 234 19.74 -1.29 7.41
N GLU A 235 20.23 -2.23 8.22
CA GLU A 235 20.95 -3.44 7.78
C GLU A 235 22.04 -3.15 6.70
N GLY A 236 22.80 -2.06 6.87
CA GLY A 236 23.83 -1.64 5.94
C GLY A 236 23.35 -0.81 4.74
N PHE A 237 22.04 -0.68 4.52
CA PHE A 237 21.52 0.28 3.53
C PHE A 237 21.76 1.71 4.01
N SER A 238 22.32 2.54 3.15
CA SER A 238 22.55 3.96 3.39
C SER A 238 22.45 4.76 2.10
N TYR A 239 22.09 6.04 2.20
CA TYR A 239 21.98 6.93 1.05
C TYR A 239 23.34 7.06 0.32
N LYS A 240 23.29 7.00 -1.03
CA LYS A 240 24.45 7.19 -1.92
C LYS A 240 24.19 8.33 -2.90
N GLU A 241 24.77 9.49 -2.60
CA GLU A 241 24.63 10.69 -3.41
C GLU A 241 25.12 10.46 -4.86
N SER A 242 26.26 9.79 -5.03
CA SER A 242 26.88 9.51 -6.32
C SER A 242 26.04 8.63 -7.25
N MET A 243 25.01 7.94 -6.74
CA MET A 243 24.10 7.07 -7.49
C MET A 243 22.67 7.63 -7.57
N SER A 244 22.41 8.75 -6.93
CA SER A 244 21.11 9.41 -6.87
C SER A 244 21.04 10.52 -7.90
N GLU A 245 19.87 10.70 -8.54
CA GLU A 245 19.64 11.74 -9.53
C GLU A 245 18.28 12.42 -9.26
N GLY A 246 18.32 13.72 -8.99
CA GLY A 246 17.13 14.50 -8.68
C GLY A 246 16.38 13.93 -7.48
N ASP A 247 15.12 13.56 -7.68
CA ASP A 247 14.26 12.96 -6.67
C ASP A 247 14.26 11.42 -6.68
N ASN A 248 15.13 10.79 -7.49
CA ASN A 248 15.41 9.36 -7.44
C ASN A 248 16.60 9.10 -6.51
N TRP A 249 16.33 8.63 -5.31
CA TRP A 249 17.33 8.47 -4.25
C TRP A 249 17.73 7.02 -4.09
N VAL A 250 19.01 6.72 -4.23
CA VAL A 250 19.53 5.37 -4.07
C VAL A 250 20.04 5.16 -2.64
N PHE A 251 19.53 4.10 -2.01
CA PHE A 251 20.04 3.55 -0.77
C PHE A 251 20.70 2.22 -1.07
N LEU A 252 22.02 2.13 -0.83
CA LEU A 252 22.83 0.98 -1.19
C LEU A 252 23.30 0.25 0.07
N GLN A 253 23.23 -1.09 0.02
CA GLN A 253 23.95 -1.99 0.91
C GLN A 253 25.22 -2.48 0.18
N GLU A 254 26.37 -2.21 0.76
CA GLU A 254 27.69 -2.68 0.30
C GLU A 254 28.08 -4.01 0.96
#